data_cda8803f88432ff2a7de0348c26f86c3
#
_entry.id   cda8803f88432ff2a7de0348c26f86c3
#
_cell.length_a   1.000
_cell.length_b   1.000
_cell.length_c   1.000
_cell.angle_alpha   90.00
_cell.angle_beta   90.00
_cell.angle_gamma   90.00
#
_symmetry.space_group_name_H-M   'P 1'
#
loop_
_entity.id
_entity.type
_entity.pdbx_description
1 polymer ?
#
loop_
_entity_poly.entity_id
_entity_poly.type
_entity_poly.pdbx_seq_one_letter_code
_entity_poly.pdbx_strand_id
1 'polypeptide(L)'
;MSKNSSESSEVKTMKRSLTNAHIQLIALGGTIGTGLFLGVGNSIELAGPVVIFIYCLVGFFLFLLMRALGELILSDIKKNTYIDFISEYLGKSIGTTTGYLYWFSWLTLAMAEITALGIYFQYWWPNLQSWIPGLITLLVLLGINLISARVFGNLEFSFAIIKIVTIIAFVILVFYLLITNSSTKYGHVSWNNMMIDGGIFAKGPKGFLLGFQMVIFSFIGVELIGLTAAEAKEPKKTITRAIDQLPVRIILFYVLAILSILLAIPWTKVSTSSSPFVQALGATGIKNAGSIINFVVISAAISSTNSFIYSAGRLLFSINYNGKNKISNHLGKLDHRQLPKNALVFSTVLIALAPLLNLFLKDAFTFISATATSMFLLIWSIMIVTHMTYRKKTPKNELPTFRMPLYPISDIAVLIFFIAMIIVLLIFPNYRIPMISAGIIFTVLVCITHFIQKKSN
;
A
#
# COMPACT_ATOMS: atom_id res chain seq x y z
N MET A 1 -15.98 -2.02 57.75
CA MET A 1 -16.31 -1.20 56.57
C MET A 1 -15.06 -0.95 55.74
N SER A 2 -14.80 -1.83 54.80
CA SER A 2 -13.66 -1.72 53.88
C SER A 2 -14.24 -1.34 52.52
N LYS A 3 -13.96 -0.13 52.06
CA LYS A 3 -14.26 0.33 50.71
C LYS A 3 -13.21 -0.26 49.75
N ASN A 4 -13.55 -1.36 49.10
CA ASN A 4 -12.86 -1.80 47.88
C ASN A 4 -13.23 -0.84 46.74
N SER A 5 -12.40 0.13 46.49
CA SER A 5 -12.38 0.89 45.24
C SER A 5 -11.73 0.03 44.18
N SER A 6 -12.52 -0.69 43.40
CA SER A 6 -12.11 -1.25 42.11
C SER A 6 -11.91 -0.08 41.13
N GLU A 7 -10.72 0.48 41.11
CA GLU A 7 -10.26 1.28 39.96
C GLU A 7 -10.21 0.36 38.76
N SER A 8 -11.30 0.36 37.98
CA SER A 8 -11.26 -0.11 36.61
C SER A 8 -10.26 0.76 35.87
N SER A 9 -9.09 0.20 35.56
CA SER A 9 -8.11 0.82 34.66
C SER A 9 -8.79 1.06 33.30
N GLU A 10 -9.32 2.26 33.10
CA GLU A 10 -9.75 2.71 31.76
C GLU A 10 -8.56 2.56 30.84
N VAL A 11 -8.62 1.58 29.96
CA VAL A 11 -7.70 1.44 28.83
C VAL A 11 -7.81 2.74 28.04
N LYS A 12 -6.81 3.61 28.13
CA LYS A 12 -6.72 4.84 27.32
C LYS A 12 -6.73 4.47 25.85
N THR A 13 -7.91 4.39 25.27
CA THR A 13 -8.10 4.12 23.83
C THR A 13 -7.79 5.39 23.05
N MET A 14 -7.17 5.23 21.88
CA MET A 14 -6.94 6.33 20.95
C MET A 14 -8.28 7.00 20.59
N LYS A 15 -8.30 8.33 20.50
CA LYS A 15 -9.51 9.11 20.27
C LYS A 15 -10.11 8.81 18.88
N ARG A 16 -11.34 8.29 18.83
CA ARG A 16 -12.11 8.08 17.59
C ARG A 16 -12.56 9.43 17.03
N SER A 17 -11.80 9.99 16.07
CA SER A 17 -12.06 11.34 15.53
C SER A 17 -12.41 11.36 14.04
N LEU A 18 -12.33 10.22 13.35
CA LEU A 18 -12.56 10.11 11.90
C LEU A 18 -14.05 9.86 11.58
N THR A 19 -14.56 10.53 10.54
CA THR A 19 -15.90 10.25 10.00
C THR A 19 -15.87 9.07 9.03
N ASN A 20 -17.04 8.46 8.73
CA ASN A 20 -17.13 7.39 7.73
C ASN A 20 -16.60 7.81 6.35
N ALA A 21 -16.81 9.09 5.96
CA ALA A 21 -16.28 9.64 4.71
C ALA A 21 -14.74 9.70 4.74
N HIS A 22 -14.13 10.14 5.86
CA HIS A 22 -12.68 10.12 6.03
C HIS A 22 -12.12 8.71 5.89
N ILE A 23 -12.72 7.71 6.54
CA ILE A 23 -12.26 6.31 6.49
C ILE A 23 -12.34 5.75 5.07
N GLN A 24 -13.45 5.99 4.34
CA GLN A 24 -13.58 5.52 2.96
C GLN A 24 -12.58 6.18 2.02
N LEU A 25 -12.32 7.48 2.17
CA LEU A 25 -11.38 8.21 1.33
C LEU A 25 -9.93 7.95 1.70
N ILE A 26 -9.61 7.72 2.98
CA ILE A 26 -8.29 7.25 3.42
C ILE A 26 -8.01 5.87 2.81
N ALA A 27 -8.99 4.96 2.84
CA ALA A 27 -8.87 3.64 2.23
C ALA A 27 -8.72 3.69 0.70
N LEU A 28 -9.30 4.69 0.04
CA LEU A 28 -9.13 4.93 -1.40
C LEU A 28 -7.83 5.66 -1.71
N GLY A 29 -7.59 6.76 -1.00
CA GLY A 29 -6.45 7.64 -1.25
C GLY A 29 -5.11 7.01 -0.86
N GLY A 30 -5.09 6.19 0.20
CA GLY A 30 -3.90 5.49 0.67
C GLY A 30 -3.38 4.43 -0.30
N THR A 31 -4.26 3.85 -1.14
CA THR A 31 -3.85 2.87 -2.16
C THR A 31 -3.37 3.50 -3.46
N ILE A 32 -3.75 4.75 -3.76
CA ILE A 32 -3.35 5.45 -4.98
C ILE A 32 -2.12 6.30 -4.67
N GLY A 33 -0.94 5.73 -4.85
CA GLY A 33 0.36 6.34 -4.62
C GLY A 33 1.29 6.22 -5.83
N THR A 34 2.59 6.25 -5.57
CA THR A 34 3.63 6.13 -6.60
C THR A 34 3.59 4.82 -7.37
N GLY A 35 3.02 3.76 -6.79
CA GLY A 35 2.81 2.48 -7.49
C GLY A 35 2.03 2.65 -8.78
N LEU A 36 0.91 3.40 -8.75
CA LEU A 36 0.14 3.71 -9.94
C LEU A 36 0.79 4.83 -10.77
N PHE A 37 1.22 5.92 -10.14
CA PHE A 37 1.67 7.10 -10.88
C PHE A 37 3.07 6.97 -11.49
N LEU A 38 3.99 6.23 -10.87
CA LEU A 38 5.34 5.99 -11.38
C LEU A 38 5.56 4.53 -11.76
N GLY A 39 5.19 3.62 -10.87
CA GLY A 39 5.44 2.18 -11.01
C GLY A 39 4.80 1.56 -12.24
N VAL A 40 3.67 2.09 -12.70
CA VAL A 40 3.04 1.61 -13.94
C VAL A 40 3.96 1.77 -15.17
N GLY A 41 4.84 2.77 -15.20
CA GLY A 41 5.84 2.94 -16.25
C GLY A 41 6.80 1.74 -16.31
N ASN A 42 7.30 1.32 -15.15
CA ASN A 42 8.16 0.15 -15.03
C ASN A 42 7.43 -1.14 -15.46
N SER A 43 6.16 -1.29 -15.05
CA SER A 43 5.34 -2.44 -15.45
C SER A 43 5.10 -2.49 -16.97
N ILE A 44 4.83 -1.34 -17.60
CA ILE A 44 4.63 -1.25 -19.06
C ILE A 44 5.94 -1.55 -19.78
N GLU A 45 7.07 -1.02 -19.33
CA GLU A 45 8.39 -1.27 -19.95
C GLU A 45 8.76 -2.77 -19.93
N LEU A 46 8.49 -3.44 -18.80
CA LEU A 46 8.83 -4.85 -18.59
C LEU A 46 7.85 -5.81 -19.27
N ALA A 47 6.55 -5.57 -19.18
CA ALA A 47 5.51 -6.48 -19.60
C ALA A 47 4.89 -6.09 -20.98
N GLY A 48 4.96 -4.82 -21.37
CA GLY A 48 4.18 -4.32 -22.49
C GLY A 48 2.68 -4.19 -22.14
N PRO A 49 1.79 -4.14 -23.16
CA PRO A 49 0.36 -3.92 -22.97
C PRO A 49 -0.36 -5.00 -22.16
N VAL A 50 0.22 -6.21 -22.03
CA VAL A 50 -0.35 -7.29 -21.18
C VAL A 50 -0.43 -6.89 -19.70
N VAL A 51 0.22 -5.81 -19.29
CA VAL A 51 0.13 -5.24 -17.96
C VAL A 51 -1.32 -5.02 -17.49
N ILE A 52 -2.23 -4.66 -18.40
CA ILE A 52 -3.68 -4.53 -18.08
C ILE A 52 -4.22 -5.85 -17.52
N PHE A 53 -3.89 -6.97 -18.17
CA PHE A 53 -4.31 -8.28 -17.68
C PHE A 53 -3.68 -8.63 -16.33
N ILE A 54 -2.40 -8.25 -16.11
CA ILE A 54 -1.74 -8.46 -14.81
C ILE A 54 -2.47 -7.68 -13.70
N TYR A 55 -2.88 -6.42 -13.95
CA TYR A 55 -3.68 -5.65 -13.00
C TYR A 55 -5.03 -6.29 -12.68
N CYS A 56 -5.73 -6.81 -13.69
CA CYS A 56 -6.99 -7.56 -13.47
C CYS A 56 -6.75 -8.81 -12.62
N LEU A 57 -5.71 -9.57 -12.92
CA LEU A 57 -5.40 -10.83 -12.22
C LEU A 57 -5.00 -10.59 -10.77
N VAL A 58 -4.06 -9.68 -10.52
CA VAL A 58 -3.64 -9.29 -9.16
C VAL A 58 -4.83 -8.72 -8.39
N GLY A 59 -5.60 -7.84 -9.01
CA GLY A 59 -6.79 -7.24 -8.42
C GLY A 59 -7.84 -8.27 -8.00
N PHE A 60 -8.05 -9.32 -8.81
CA PHE A 60 -8.94 -10.43 -8.48
C PHE A 60 -8.47 -11.20 -7.23
N PHE A 61 -7.19 -11.57 -7.15
CA PHE A 61 -6.67 -12.29 -5.99
C PHE A 61 -6.67 -11.43 -4.73
N LEU A 62 -6.39 -10.14 -4.86
CA LEU A 62 -6.47 -9.21 -3.73
C LEU A 62 -7.91 -8.95 -3.27
N PHE A 63 -8.87 -8.93 -4.18
CA PHE A 63 -10.28 -8.91 -3.80
C PHE A 63 -10.65 -10.14 -2.95
N LEU A 64 -10.20 -11.34 -3.33
CA LEU A 64 -10.39 -12.54 -2.54
C LEU A 64 -9.70 -12.44 -1.18
N LEU A 65 -8.44 -11.97 -1.11
CA LEU A 65 -7.75 -11.71 0.14
C LEU A 65 -8.57 -10.77 1.04
N MET A 66 -9.11 -9.69 0.48
CA MET A 66 -9.92 -8.74 1.24
C MET A 66 -11.25 -9.32 1.72
N ARG A 67 -11.83 -10.28 0.98
CA ARG A 67 -12.99 -11.05 1.45
C ARG A 67 -12.65 -11.89 2.67
N ALA A 68 -11.50 -12.58 2.69
CA ALA A 68 -11.01 -13.36 3.82
C ALA A 68 -10.72 -12.45 5.04
N LEU A 69 -10.02 -11.34 4.82
CA LEU A 69 -9.73 -10.36 5.86
C LEU A 69 -11.01 -9.74 6.45
N GLY A 70 -11.96 -9.37 5.60
CA GLY A 70 -13.24 -8.83 6.03
C GLY A 70 -14.05 -9.82 6.87
N GLU A 71 -14.04 -11.10 6.50
CA GLU A 71 -14.68 -12.16 7.29
C GLU A 71 -14.05 -12.29 8.69
N LEU A 72 -12.70 -12.28 8.79
CA LEU A 72 -11.99 -12.29 10.06
C LEU A 72 -12.37 -11.09 10.92
N ILE A 73 -12.28 -9.87 10.38
CA ILE A 73 -12.57 -8.66 11.15
C ILE A 73 -14.03 -8.62 11.62
N LEU A 74 -14.96 -9.07 10.78
CA LEU A 74 -16.39 -9.08 11.12
C LEU A 74 -16.78 -10.19 12.08
N SER A 75 -15.93 -11.21 12.29
CA SER A 75 -16.14 -12.25 13.30
C SER A 75 -15.95 -11.72 14.73
N ASP A 76 -15.04 -10.76 14.94
CA ASP A 76 -14.84 -10.10 16.23
C ASP A 76 -14.36 -8.65 16.06
N ILE A 77 -15.32 -7.73 16.01
CA ILE A 77 -15.08 -6.28 15.82
C ILE A 77 -14.35 -5.63 17.02
N LYS A 78 -14.24 -6.32 18.16
CA LYS A 78 -13.53 -5.81 19.33
C LYS A 78 -12.02 -5.82 19.15
N LYS A 79 -11.51 -6.64 18.25
CA LYS A 79 -10.10 -6.69 17.89
C LYS A 79 -9.71 -5.47 17.06
N ASN A 80 -8.58 -4.88 17.40
CA ASN A 80 -8.14 -3.62 16.79
C ASN A 80 -7.46 -3.83 15.42
N THR A 81 -6.83 -5.01 15.22
CA THR A 81 -6.05 -5.30 14.01
C THR A 81 -6.16 -6.78 13.62
N TYR A 82 -5.86 -7.09 12.37
CA TYR A 82 -5.76 -8.49 11.94
C TYR A 82 -4.59 -9.24 12.61
N ILE A 83 -3.62 -8.53 13.21
CA ILE A 83 -2.51 -9.11 13.98
C ILE A 83 -3.04 -9.84 15.22
N ASP A 84 -4.13 -9.33 15.80
CA ASP A 84 -4.78 -9.96 16.95
C ASP A 84 -5.35 -11.34 16.56
N PHE A 85 -5.93 -11.46 15.35
CA PHE A 85 -6.38 -12.75 14.81
C PHE A 85 -5.21 -13.69 14.50
N ILE A 86 -4.10 -13.18 13.94
CA ILE A 86 -2.90 -13.98 13.73
C ILE A 86 -2.39 -14.53 15.07
N SER A 87 -2.33 -13.70 16.09
CA SER A 87 -1.90 -14.09 17.45
C SER A 87 -2.79 -15.18 18.04
N GLU A 88 -4.09 -15.10 17.84
CA GLU A 88 -5.07 -16.07 18.36
C GLU A 88 -5.02 -17.41 17.62
N TYR A 89 -4.99 -17.39 16.29
CA TYR A 89 -5.12 -18.60 15.48
C TYR A 89 -3.79 -19.29 15.17
N LEU A 90 -2.69 -18.55 15.04
CA LEU A 90 -1.35 -19.06 14.72
C LEU A 90 -0.34 -18.94 15.87
N GLY A 91 -0.74 -18.30 16.97
CA GLY A 91 0.09 -18.14 18.16
C GLY A 91 0.75 -16.77 18.28
N LYS A 92 0.97 -16.36 19.54
CA LYS A 92 1.43 -15.03 19.92
C LYS A 92 2.79 -14.66 19.30
N SER A 93 3.70 -15.63 19.11
CA SER A 93 5.01 -15.40 18.48
C SER A 93 4.84 -14.96 17.03
N ILE A 94 4.03 -15.69 16.24
CA ILE A 94 3.78 -15.38 14.83
C ILE A 94 3.06 -14.04 14.71
N GLY A 95 2.06 -13.77 15.56
CA GLY A 95 1.36 -12.50 15.57
C GLY A 95 2.29 -11.31 15.84
N THR A 96 3.13 -11.38 16.88
CA THR A 96 4.10 -10.33 17.19
C THR A 96 5.11 -10.13 16.06
N THR A 97 5.64 -11.22 15.51
CA THR A 97 6.56 -11.19 14.35
C THR A 97 5.92 -10.51 13.15
N THR A 98 4.70 -10.93 12.80
CA THR A 98 3.95 -10.32 11.69
C THR A 98 3.67 -8.84 11.94
N GLY A 99 3.41 -8.46 13.17
CA GLY A 99 3.26 -7.05 13.57
C GLY A 99 4.50 -6.22 13.27
N TYR A 100 5.68 -6.67 13.68
CA TYR A 100 6.95 -5.98 13.39
C TYR A 100 7.29 -6.00 11.88
N LEU A 101 7.03 -7.11 11.18
CA LEU A 101 7.23 -7.18 9.72
C LEU A 101 6.32 -6.17 9.02
N TYR A 102 5.07 -6.06 9.45
CA TYR A 102 4.11 -5.11 8.89
C TYR A 102 4.48 -3.65 9.18
N TRP A 103 4.96 -3.37 10.39
CA TRP A 103 5.52 -2.06 10.70
C TRP A 103 6.71 -1.71 9.80
N PHE A 104 7.64 -2.62 9.62
CA PHE A 104 8.79 -2.41 8.74
C PHE A 104 8.36 -2.23 7.27
N SER A 105 7.32 -2.93 6.84
CA SER A 105 6.75 -2.77 5.50
C SER A 105 6.18 -1.36 5.28
N TRP A 106 5.54 -0.76 6.28
CA TRP A 106 5.09 0.65 6.19
C TRP A 106 6.25 1.63 6.10
N LEU A 107 7.38 1.35 6.75
CA LEU A 107 8.59 2.16 6.58
C LEU A 107 9.11 2.07 5.13
N THR A 108 9.19 0.87 4.56
CA THR A 108 9.69 0.70 3.18
C THR A 108 8.74 1.34 2.16
N LEU A 109 7.43 1.32 2.37
CA LEU A 109 6.48 2.05 1.53
C LEU A 109 6.70 3.56 1.60
N ALA A 110 6.84 4.13 2.80
CA ALA A 110 7.14 5.55 2.94
C ALA A 110 8.50 5.91 2.30
N MET A 111 9.50 5.04 2.42
CA MET A 111 10.80 5.21 1.75
C MET A 111 10.66 5.24 0.23
N ALA A 112 9.81 4.38 -0.37
CA ALA A 112 9.56 4.38 -1.81
C ALA A 112 8.90 5.68 -2.27
N GLU A 113 7.89 6.17 -1.56
CA GLU A 113 7.22 7.45 -1.87
C GLU A 113 8.20 8.64 -1.79
N ILE A 114 9.02 8.71 -0.73
CA ILE A 114 10.04 9.75 -0.55
C ILE A 114 11.08 9.72 -1.69
N THR A 115 11.48 8.53 -2.12
CA THR A 115 12.41 8.36 -3.23
C THR A 115 11.79 8.85 -4.55
N ALA A 116 10.52 8.54 -4.79
CA ALA A 116 9.80 8.97 -5.99
C ALA A 116 9.59 10.50 -6.04
N LEU A 117 9.44 11.17 -4.90
CA LEU A 117 9.33 12.63 -4.85
C LEU A 117 10.53 13.31 -5.53
N GLY A 118 11.75 12.79 -5.34
CA GLY A 118 12.93 13.30 -6.03
C GLY A 118 12.76 13.32 -7.54
N ILE A 119 12.29 12.21 -8.12
CA ILE A 119 12.04 12.06 -9.57
C ILE A 119 10.98 13.07 -10.04
N TYR A 120 9.91 13.26 -9.28
CA TYR A 120 8.84 14.19 -9.66
C TYR A 120 9.28 15.66 -9.61
N PHE A 121 10.06 16.05 -8.62
CA PHE A 121 10.59 17.42 -8.53
C PHE A 121 11.62 17.71 -9.61
N GLN A 122 12.43 16.71 -10.03
CA GLN A 122 13.39 16.85 -11.14
C GLN A 122 12.71 17.11 -12.50
N TYR A 123 11.40 16.88 -12.64
CA TYR A 123 10.64 17.29 -13.81
C TYR A 123 10.72 18.82 -14.06
N TRP A 124 10.71 19.64 -12.99
CA TRP A 124 10.83 21.09 -13.10
C TRP A 124 12.25 21.59 -12.86
N TRP A 125 12.99 20.90 -12.00
CA TRP A 125 14.36 21.26 -11.61
C TRP A 125 15.31 20.08 -11.82
N PRO A 126 15.78 19.81 -13.06
CA PRO A 126 16.59 18.63 -13.38
C PRO A 126 17.87 18.48 -12.55
N ASN A 127 18.45 19.60 -12.11
CA ASN A 127 19.70 19.63 -11.32
C ASN A 127 19.44 19.53 -9.81
N LEU A 128 18.18 19.44 -9.35
CA LEU A 128 17.87 19.31 -7.93
C LEU A 128 18.30 17.93 -7.43
N GLN A 129 19.02 17.90 -6.32
CA GLN A 129 19.38 16.65 -5.68
C GLN A 129 18.11 15.93 -5.21
N SER A 130 17.91 14.68 -5.65
CA SER A 130 16.67 13.91 -5.48
C SER A 130 16.26 13.69 -4.00
N TRP A 131 17.24 13.72 -3.08
CA TRP A 131 16.96 13.52 -1.66
C TRP A 131 16.34 14.74 -0.95
N ILE A 132 16.55 15.98 -1.49
CA ILE A 132 16.09 17.23 -0.85
C ILE A 132 14.57 17.31 -0.72
N PRO A 133 13.76 17.12 -1.81
CA PRO A 133 12.31 17.17 -1.70
C PRO A 133 11.75 16.14 -0.72
N GLY A 134 12.32 14.94 -0.75
CA GLY A 134 11.91 13.86 0.14
C GLY A 134 12.14 14.20 1.61
N LEU A 135 13.32 14.71 1.97
CA LEU A 135 13.65 15.07 3.34
C LEU A 135 12.78 16.22 3.87
N ILE A 136 12.59 17.28 3.06
CA ILE A 136 11.72 18.40 3.43
C ILE A 136 10.29 17.91 3.66
N THR A 137 9.75 17.11 2.75
CA THR A 137 8.41 16.53 2.88
C THR A 137 8.29 15.71 4.17
N LEU A 138 9.30 14.89 4.47
CA LEU A 138 9.29 14.03 5.66
C LEU A 138 9.24 14.86 6.95
N LEU A 139 10.02 15.94 7.04
CA LEU A 139 10.02 16.84 8.20
C LEU A 139 8.66 17.55 8.38
N VAL A 140 8.09 18.05 7.28
CA VAL A 140 6.76 18.68 7.30
C VAL A 140 5.69 17.69 7.74
N LEU A 141 5.69 16.47 7.19
CA LEU A 141 4.71 15.45 7.54
C LEU A 141 4.86 14.94 8.97
N LEU A 142 6.09 14.83 9.49
CA LEU A 142 6.31 14.54 10.91
C LEU A 142 5.68 15.63 11.78
N GLY A 143 5.91 16.90 11.47
CA GLY A 143 5.28 18.03 12.17
C GLY A 143 3.75 17.92 12.18
N ILE A 144 3.14 17.66 11.04
CA ILE A 144 1.67 17.49 10.90
C ILE A 144 1.17 16.33 11.77
N ASN A 145 1.82 15.16 11.72
CA ASN A 145 1.41 13.99 12.49
C ASN A 145 1.56 14.18 14.01
N LEU A 146 2.43 15.09 14.45
CA LEU A 146 2.59 15.45 15.86
C LEU A 146 1.56 16.48 16.35
N ILE A 147 0.73 17.07 15.47
CA ILE A 147 -0.31 18.03 15.86
C ILE A 147 -1.58 17.30 16.29
N SER A 148 -2.25 16.61 15.39
CA SER A 148 -3.47 15.83 15.71
C SER A 148 -3.89 14.88 14.60
N ALA A 149 -4.59 13.80 14.97
CA ALA A 149 -5.20 12.86 14.01
C ALA A 149 -6.29 13.51 13.12
N ARG A 150 -6.94 14.59 13.59
CA ARG A 150 -7.94 15.32 12.78
C ARG A 150 -7.28 16.08 11.62
N VAL A 151 -6.14 16.73 11.88
CA VAL A 151 -5.37 17.44 10.83
C VAL A 151 -4.90 16.44 9.78
N PHE A 152 -4.39 15.29 10.20
CA PHE A 152 -4.06 14.16 9.31
C PHE A 152 -5.25 13.78 8.43
N GLY A 153 -6.43 13.50 9.02
CA GLY A 153 -7.61 13.05 8.28
C GLY A 153 -8.13 14.06 7.26
N ASN A 154 -8.12 15.36 7.59
CA ASN A 154 -8.58 16.42 6.71
C ASN A 154 -7.65 16.58 5.49
N LEU A 155 -6.33 16.51 5.69
CA LEU A 155 -5.35 16.57 4.60
C LEU A 155 -5.50 15.36 3.67
N GLU A 156 -5.59 14.17 4.23
CA GLU A 156 -5.75 12.94 3.46
C GLU A 156 -7.04 12.94 2.63
N PHE A 157 -8.13 13.43 3.21
CA PHE A 157 -9.41 13.64 2.50
C PHE A 157 -9.25 14.54 1.27
N SER A 158 -8.59 15.70 1.44
CA SER A 158 -8.38 16.66 0.36
C SER A 158 -7.51 16.07 -0.76
N PHE A 159 -6.42 15.43 -0.41
CA PHE A 159 -5.54 14.79 -1.37
C PHE A 159 -6.22 13.62 -2.10
N ALA A 160 -7.04 12.83 -1.40
CA ALA A 160 -7.79 11.73 -2.02
C ALA A 160 -8.75 12.23 -3.10
N ILE A 161 -9.48 13.34 -2.86
CA ILE A 161 -10.35 13.94 -3.86
C ILE A 161 -9.55 14.40 -5.08
N ILE A 162 -8.43 15.09 -4.89
CA ILE A 162 -7.58 15.56 -5.99
C ILE A 162 -7.13 14.38 -6.86
N LYS A 163 -6.64 13.29 -6.27
CA LYS A 163 -6.22 12.08 -6.99
C LYS A 163 -7.37 11.49 -7.83
N ILE A 164 -8.53 11.28 -7.20
CA ILE A 164 -9.70 10.66 -7.82
C ILE A 164 -10.18 11.49 -9.01
N VAL A 165 -10.40 12.80 -8.80
CA VAL A 165 -10.88 13.72 -9.85
C VAL A 165 -9.89 13.77 -11.00
N THR A 166 -8.60 13.81 -10.72
CA THR A 166 -7.55 13.87 -11.74
C THR A 166 -7.51 12.60 -12.59
N ILE A 167 -7.58 11.41 -11.99
CA ILE A 167 -7.57 10.15 -12.74
C ILE A 167 -8.82 10.06 -13.64
N ILE A 168 -10.00 10.42 -13.12
CA ILE A 168 -11.24 10.42 -13.90
C ILE A 168 -11.14 11.41 -15.05
N ALA A 169 -10.68 12.64 -14.79
CA ALA A 169 -10.50 13.66 -15.82
C ALA A 169 -9.49 13.22 -16.89
N PHE A 170 -8.40 12.58 -16.48
CA PHE A 170 -7.41 12.01 -17.40
C PHE A 170 -8.03 10.94 -18.32
N VAL A 171 -8.77 10.00 -17.76
CA VAL A 171 -9.47 8.95 -18.53
C VAL A 171 -10.43 9.58 -19.54
N ILE A 172 -11.30 10.51 -19.08
CA ILE A 172 -12.28 11.20 -19.94
C ILE A 172 -11.55 11.94 -21.07
N LEU A 173 -10.48 12.67 -20.76
CA LEU A 173 -9.72 13.42 -21.76
C LEU A 173 -9.14 12.49 -22.83
N VAL A 174 -8.49 11.38 -22.45
CA VAL A 174 -7.89 10.47 -23.43
C VAL A 174 -8.96 9.81 -24.32
N PHE A 175 -10.09 9.41 -23.74
CA PHE A 175 -11.21 8.88 -24.56
C PHE A 175 -11.80 9.93 -25.49
N TYR A 176 -11.89 11.19 -25.05
CA TYR A 176 -12.29 12.30 -25.93
C TYR A 176 -11.30 12.47 -27.10
N LEU A 177 -9.98 12.46 -26.81
CA LEU A 177 -8.94 12.55 -27.85
C LEU A 177 -8.96 11.35 -28.81
N LEU A 178 -9.29 10.16 -28.32
CA LEU A 178 -9.47 8.96 -29.15
C LEU A 178 -10.65 9.12 -30.11
N ILE A 179 -11.80 9.58 -29.63
CA ILE A 179 -13.03 9.76 -30.44
C ILE A 179 -12.80 10.85 -31.51
N THR A 180 -12.13 11.93 -31.14
CA THR A 180 -11.84 13.06 -32.04
C THR A 180 -10.64 12.80 -32.96
N ASN A 181 -10.03 11.61 -32.90
CA ASN A 181 -8.82 11.24 -33.65
C ASN A 181 -7.69 12.28 -33.53
N SER A 182 -7.55 12.85 -32.35
CA SER A 182 -6.58 13.92 -32.08
C SER A 182 -5.15 13.42 -32.10
N SER A 183 -4.24 14.29 -32.57
CA SER A 183 -2.81 14.01 -32.59
C SER A 183 -2.14 14.37 -31.26
N THR A 184 -1.15 13.57 -30.87
CA THR A 184 -0.22 13.87 -29.80
C THR A 184 1.20 14.01 -30.34
N LYS A 185 2.16 14.35 -29.50
CA LYS A 185 3.60 14.34 -29.84
C LYS A 185 4.06 13.01 -30.44
N TYR A 186 3.38 11.89 -30.12
CA TYR A 186 3.74 10.54 -30.54
C TYR A 186 2.87 9.99 -31.68
N GLY A 187 2.00 10.81 -32.29
CA GLY A 187 1.03 10.41 -33.30
C GLY A 187 -0.41 10.46 -32.77
N HIS A 188 -1.34 9.79 -33.44
CA HIS A 188 -2.75 9.79 -33.03
C HIS A 188 -2.98 8.93 -31.78
N VAL A 189 -3.90 9.37 -30.91
CA VAL A 189 -4.43 8.54 -29.85
C VAL A 189 -5.19 7.38 -30.47
N SER A 190 -4.73 6.15 -30.27
CA SER A 190 -5.19 5.00 -31.05
C SER A 190 -4.96 3.67 -30.33
N TRP A 191 -5.80 2.69 -30.63
CA TRP A 191 -5.61 1.29 -30.24
C TRP A 191 -4.30 0.68 -30.82
N ASN A 192 -3.84 1.19 -31.95
CA ASN A 192 -2.57 0.75 -32.56
C ASN A 192 -1.37 0.99 -31.66
N ASN A 193 -1.40 1.99 -30.78
CA ASN A 193 -0.32 2.26 -29.82
C ASN A 193 -0.05 1.08 -28.86
N MET A 194 -1.02 0.19 -28.67
CA MET A 194 -0.86 -1.05 -27.90
C MET A 194 -0.41 -2.24 -28.77
N MET A 195 -0.67 -2.19 -30.09
CA MET A 195 -0.45 -3.34 -30.99
C MET A 195 0.88 -3.30 -31.74
N ILE A 196 1.59 -2.17 -31.68
CA ILE A 196 2.93 -2.04 -32.30
C ILE A 196 3.95 -2.95 -31.62
N ASP A 197 5.01 -3.28 -32.35
CA ASP A 197 6.21 -3.95 -31.85
C ASP A 197 5.92 -5.26 -31.06
N GLY A 198 5.06 -6.12 -31.61
CA GLY A 198 4.76 -7.45 -31.07
C GLY A 198 3.43 -7.57 -30.34
N GLY A 199 2.61 -6.50 -30.29
CA GLY A 199 1.23 -6.54 -29.75
C GLY A 199 1.14 -6.72 -28.23
N ILE A 200 0.06 -7.33 -27.80
CA ILE A 200 -0.26 -7.41 -26.36
C ILE A 200 0.80 -8.17 -25.57
N PHE A 201 1.34 -9.27 -26.09
CA PHE A 201 2.36 -10.11 -25.45
C PHE A 201 3.78 -9.87 -26.00
N ALA A 202 4.08 -8.63 -26.37
CA ALA A 202 5.34 -8.24 -27.01
C ALA A 202 6.61 -8.67 -26.24
N LYS A 203 6.56 -8.72 -24.92
CA LYS A 203 7.68 -9.15 -24.05
C LYS A 203 7.66 -10.64 -23.68
N GLY A 204 6.71 -11.40 -24.22
CA GLY A 204 6.58 -12.83 -23.97
C GLY A 204 6.36 -13.23 -22.50
N PRO A 205 6.48 -14.53 -22.15
CA PRO A 205 6.23 -15.01 -20.80
C PRO A 205 7.14 -14.38 -19.74
N LYS A 206 8.39 -14.10 -20.09
CA LYS A 206 9.36 -13.47 -19.16
C LYS A 206 8.90 -12.06 -18.77
N GLY A 207 8.51 -11.24 -19.74
CA GLY A 207 8.01 -9.89 -19.47
C GLY A 207 6.71 -9.91 -18.68
N PHE A 208 5.80 -10.82 -19.00
CA PHE A 208 4.57 -11.04 -18.23
C PHE A 208 4.87 -11.29 -16.74
N LEU A 209 5.81 -12.19 -16.42
CA LEU A 209 6.17 -12.50 -15.03
C LEU A 209 6.88 -11.32 -14.34
N LEU A 210 7.75 -10.60 -15.03
CA LEU A 210 8.45 -9.44 -14.48
C LEU A 210 7.51 -8.29 -14.13
N GLY A 211 6.40 -8.14 -14.84
CA GLY A 211 5.39 -7.10 -14.56
C GLY A 211 4.68 -7.22 -13.21
N PHE A 212 4.59 -8.43 -12.63
CA PHE A 212 3.82 -8.64 -11.39
C PHE A 212 4.35 -7.86 -10.19
N GLN A 213 5.67 -7.72 -10.04
CA GLN A 213 6.26 -7.10 -8.84
C GLN A 213 5.71 -5.70 -8.60
N MET A 214 5.76 -4.83 -9.61
CA MET A 214 5.33 -3.45 -9.49
C MET A 214 3.80 -3.32 -9.48
N VAL A 215 3.09 -4.24 -10.16
CA VAL A 215 1.63 -4.30 -10.10
C VAL A 215 1.17 -4.65 -8.69
N ILE A 216 1.77 -5.66 -8.04
CA ILE A 216 1.48 -6.00 -6.64
C ILE A 216 1.78 -4.81 -5.74
N PHE A 217 2.95 -4.15 -5.92
CA PHE A 217 3.30 -2.93 -5.20
C PHE A 217 2.22 -1.84 -5.30
N SER A 218 1.63 -1.67 -6.49
CA SER A 218 0.59 -0.65 -6.73
C SER A 218 -0.71 -0.89 -5.95
N PHE A 219 -0.94 -2.11 -5.48
CA PHE A 219 -2.13 -2.47 -4.70
C PHE A 219 -1.90 -2.47 -3.20
N ILE A 220 -0.64 -2.34 -2.74
CA ILE A 220 -0.35 -2.32 -1.31
C ILE A 220 -1.05 -1.13 -0.66
N GLY A 221 -1.62 -1.36 0.51
CA GLY A 221 -2.45 -0.39 1.22
C GLY A 221 -3.96 -0.68 1.12
N VAL A 222 -4.39 -1.61 0.26
CA VAL A 222 -5.79 -2.02 0.18
C VAL A 222 -6.30 -2.55 1.52
N GLU A 223 -5.46 -3.18 2.30
CA GLU A 223 -5.73 -3.71 3.64
C GLU A 223 -5.87 -2.63 4.72
N LEU A 224 -5.54 -1.36 4.44
CA LEU A 224 -5.82 -0.22 5.34
C LEU A 224 -7.31 -0.13 5.70
N ILE A 225 -8.19 -0.61 4.83
CA ILE A 225 -9.61 -0.76 5.11
C ILE A 225 -9.82 -1.53 6.41
N GLY A 226 -9.06 -2.60 6.63
CA GLY A 226 -9.13 -3.43 7.84
C GLY A 226 -8.66 -2.71 9.11
N LEU A 227 -7.61 -1.87 9.01
CA LEU A 227 -7.08 -1.11 10.14
C LEU A 227 -7.97 0.08 10.53
N THR A 228 -8.53 0.78 9.54
CA THR A 228 -9.34 1.98 9.76
C THR A 228 -10.80 1.66 10.12
N ALA A 229 -11.28 0.50 9.72
CA ALA A 229 -12.66 0.10 9.95
C ALA A 229 -13.01 -0.10 11.43
N ALA A 230 -12.05 -0.49 12.27
CA ALA A 230 -12.24 -0.55 13.73
C ALA A 230 -12.54 0.82 14.37
N GLU A 231 -12.20 1.92 13.69
CA GLU A 231 -12.47 3.29 14.09
C GLU A 231 -13.80 3.85 13.52
N ALA A 232 -14.51 3.08 12.68
CA ALA A 232 -15.77 3.49 12.07
C ALA A 232 -16.94 3.49 13.07
N LYS A 233 -17.94 4.37 12.83
CA LYS A 233 -19.19 4.36 13.62
C LYS A 233 -20.02 3.10 13.39
N GLU A 234 -20.04 2.60 12.13
CA GLU A 234 -20.75 1.38 11.72
C GLU A 234 -19.77 0.41 11.02
N PRO A 235 -18.88 -0.29 11.78
CA PRO A 235 -17.81 -1.08 11.21
C PRO A 235 -18.30 -2.13 10.21
N LYS A 236 -19.35 -2.89 10.56
CA LYS A 236 -19.90 -3.95 9.71
C LYS A 236 -20.26 -3.43 8.31
N LYS A 237 -21.03 -2.35 8.25
CA LYS A 237 -21.49 -1.75 6.99
C LYS A 237 -20.34 -1.14 6.19
N THR A 238 -19.42 -0.46 6.88
CA THR A 238 -18.29 0.23 6.27
C THR A 238 -17.32 -0.77 5.63
N ILE A 239 -16.94 -1.84 6.34
CA ILE A 239 -16.04 -2.89 5.84
C ILE A 239 -16.66 -3.60 4.64
N THR A 240 -17.89 -4.11 4.79
CA THR A 240 -18.58 -4.83 3.71
C THR A 240 -18.64 -3.99 2.44
N ARG A 241 -19.12 -2.73 2.55
CA ARG A 241 -19.24 -1.85 1.40
C ARG A 241 -17.90 -1.51 0.76
N ALA A 242 -16.87 -1.28 1.57
CA ALA A 242 -15.53 -0.96 1.07
C ALA A 242 -14.91 -2.11 0.26
N ILE A 243 -15.09 -3.35 0.73
CA ILE A 243 -14.59 -4.55 0.05
C ILE A 243 -15.42 -4.85 -1.21
N ASP A 244 -16.74 -4.76 -1.16
CA ASP A 244 -17.61 -5.03 -2.31
C ASP A 244 -17.41 -4.02 -3.45
N GLN A 245 -16.98 -2.80 -3.15
CA GLN A 245 -16.64 -1.77 -4.14
C GLN A 245 -15.23 -1.92 -4.74
N LEU A 246 -14.40 -2.80 -4.21
CA LEU A 246 -13.00 -2.93 -4.62
C LEU A 246 -12.84 -3.27 -6.11
N PRO A 247 -13.61 -4.22 -6.71
CA PRO A 247 -13.49 -4.51 -8.14
C PRO A 247 -13.77 -3.30 -9.03
N VAL A 248 -14.79 -2.50 -8.69
CA VAL A 248 -15.12 -1.27 -9.43
C VAL A 248 -13.98 -0.26 -9.35
N ARG A 249 -13.37 -0.12 -8.17
CA ARG A 249 -12.20 0.76 -7.96
C ARG A 249 -11.00 0.32 -8.78
N ILE A 250 -10.72 -0.99 -8.82
CA ILE A 250 -9.63 -1.55 -9.62
C ILE A 250 -9.84 -1.23 -11.10
N ILE A 251 -11.02 -1.47 -11.63
CA ILE A 251 -11.33 -1.17 -13.03
C ILE A 251 -11.18 0.31 -13.31
N LEU A 252 -11.81 1.18 -12.51
CA LEU A 252 -11.87 2.62 -12.76
C LEU A 252 -10.50 3.29 -12.62
N PHE A 253 -9.75 3.00 -11.54
CA PHE A 253 -8.54 3.74 -11.22
C PHE A 253 -7.26 3.10 -11.75
N TYR A 254 -7.25 1.80 -12.02
CA TYR A 254 -6.07 1.13 -12.55
C TYR A 254 -6.27 0.76 -14.02
N VAL A 255 -7.23 -0.08 -14.34
CA VAL A 255 -7.39 -0.63 -15.70
C VAL A 255 -7.66 0.48 -16.72
N LEU A 256 -8.65 1.37 -16.47
CA LEU A 256 -8.97 2.45 -17.41
C LEU A 256 -7.86 3.49 -17.48
N ALA A 257 -7.18 3.79 -16.38
CA ALA A 257 -6.07 4.73 -16.37
C ALA A 257 -4.87 4.20 -17.19
N ILE A 258 -4.51 2.92 -17.01
CA ILE A 258 -3.42 2.28 -17.75
C ILE A 258 -3.79 2.14 -19.23
N LEU A 259 -5.03 1.74 -19.52
CA LEU A 259 -5.53 1.70 -20.89
C LEU A 259 -5.40 3.09 -21.55
N SER A 260 -5.78 4.15 -20.83
CA SER A 260 -5.65 5.52 -21.34
C SER A 260 -4.20 5.91 -21.63
N ILE A 261 -3.23 5.53 -20.79
CA ILE A 261 -1.80 5.75 -21.05
C ILE A 261 -1.39 5.04 -22.35
N LEU A 262 -1.75 3.76 -22.48
CA LEU A 262 -1.38 2.94 -23.64
C LEU A 262 -2.07 3.37 -24.95
N LEU A 263 -3.22 4.02 -24.88
CA LEU A 263 -3.87 4.63 -26.02
C LEU A 263 -3.22 5.96 -26.43
N ALA A 264 -2.78 6.75 -25.44
CA ALA A 264 -2.21 8.08 -25.67
C ALA A 264 -0.75 8.03 -26.15
N ILE A 265 0.03 7.02 -25.74
CA ILE A 265 1.45 6.87 -26.05
C ILE A 265 1.70 5.45 -26.54
N PRO A 266 2.47 5.25 -27.62
CA PRO A 266 3.02 3.94 -27.98
C PRO A 266 3.73 3.33 -26.77
N TRP A 267 3.39 2.10 -26.39
CA TRP A 267 3.92 1.47 -25.18
C TRP A 267 5.46 1.43 -25.15
N THR A 268 6.13 1.35 -26.33
CA THR A 268 7.59 1.38 -26.47
C THR A 268 8.22 2.75 -26.19
N LYS A 269 7.42 3.82 -26.09
CA LYS A 269 7.86 5.17 -25.79
C LYS A 269 7.59 5.58 -24.33
N VAL A 270 6.93 4.72 -23.56
CA VAL A 270 6.74 4.94 -22.13
C VAL A 270 8.08 4.79 -21.41
N SER A 271 8.49 5.81 -20.69
CA SER A 271 9.77 5.86 -19.96
C SER A 271 9.55 5.76 -18.46
N THR A 272 10.50 5.15 -17.76
CA THR A 272 10.54 5.08 -16.29
C THR A 272 11.13 6.33 -15.63
N SER A 273 11.67 7.28 -16.42
CA SER A 273 12.30 8.52 -15.94
C SER A 273 11.30 9.54 -15.37
N SER A 274 10.01 9.39 -15.67
CA SER A 274 8.93 10.24 -15.16
C SER A 274 7.60 9.49 -15.14
N SER A 275 6.60 10.05 -14.46
CA SER A 275 5.27 9.45 -14.45
C SER A 275 4.68 9.29 -15.86
N PRO A 276 4.18 8.10 -16.25
CA PRO A 276 3.48 7.92 -17.53
C PRO A 276 2.27 8.82 -17.72
N PHE A 277 1.60 9.21 -16.65
CA PHE A 277 0.52 10.20 -16.71
C PHE A 277 1.03 11.58 -17.15
N VAL A 278 2.20 11.98 -16.61
CA VAL A 278 2.86 13.24 -16.99
C VAL A 278 3.28 13.19 -18.46
N GLN A 279 3.83 12.05 -18.91
CA GLN A 279 4.24 11.83 -20.31
C GLN A 279 3.02 11.89 -21.24
N ALA A 280 1.92 11.21 -20.89
CA ALA A 280 0.69 11.16 -21.69
C ALA A 280 0.08 12.55 -21.85
N LEU A 281 -0.11 13.29 -20.76
CA LEU A 281 -0.68 14.63 -20.82
C LEU A 281 0.27 15.66 -21.42
N GLY A 282 1.56 15.54 -21.15
CA GLY A 282 2.57 16.39 -21.78
C GLY A 282 2.67 16.20 -23.30
N ALA A 283 2.25 15.03 -23.81
CA ALA A 283 2.22 14.73 -25.24
C ALA A 283 1.00 15.32 -25.95
N THR A 284 -0.06 15.71 -25.27
CA THR A 284 -1.33 16.19 -25.88
C THR A 284 -1.23 17.58 -26.53
N GLY A 285 -0.14 18.31 -26.28
CA GLY A 285 -0.02 19.71 -26.74
C GLY A 285 -0.79 20.72 -25.92
N ILE A 286 -1.56 20.31 -24.91
CA ILE A 286 -2.25 21.20 -23.98
C ILE A 286 -1.22 21.91 -23.11
N LYS A 287 -1.21 23.24 -23.15
CA LYS A 287 -0.26 24.06 -22.39
C LYS A 287 -0.28 23.71 -20.88
N ASN A 288 0.87 23.47 -20.32
CA ASN A 288 1.08 23.14 -18.90
C ASN A 288 0.41 21.84 -18.38
N ALA A 289 -0.24 21.03 -19.23
CA ALA A 289 -0.92 19.81 -18.78
C ALA A 289 0.02 18.84 -18.04
N GLY A 290 1.25 18.65 -18.55
CA GLY A 290 2.28 17.84 -17.88
C GLY A 290 2.65 18.37 -16.48
N SER A 291 2.78 19.70 -16.33
CA SER A 291 3.10 20.32 -15.02
C SER A 291 1.94 20.19 -14.02
N ILE A 292 0.70 20.35 -14.48
CA ILE A 292 -0.48 20.21 -13.63
C ILE A 292 -0.57 18.78 -13.08
N ILE A 293 -0.45 17.77 -13.97
CA ILE A 293 -0.52 16.38 -13.53
C ILE A 293 0.68 16.02 -12.65
N ASN A 294 1.88 16.57 -12.91
CA ASN A 294 3.04 16.34 -12.07
C ASN A 294 2.83 16.87 -10.63
N PHE A 295 2.19 18.03 -10.49
CA PHE A 295 1.79 18.55 -9.18
C PHE A 295 0.82 17.59 -8.46
N VAL A 296 -0.16 17.03 -9.20
CA VAL A 296 -1.09 16.04 -8.61
C VAL A 296 -0.35 14.77 -8.19
N VAL A 297 0.59 14.28 -9.00
CA VAL A 297 1.40 13.10 -8.69
C VAL A 297 2.25 13.33 -7.43
N ILE A 298 2.85 14.53 -7.28
CA ILE A 298 3.53 14.93 -6.04
C ILE A 298 2.57 14.93 -4.85
N SER A 299 1.40 15.53 -5.00
CA SER A 299 0.39 15.55 -3.93
C SER A 299 -0.04 14.14 -3.53
N ALA A 300 -0.11 13.21 -4.49
CA ALA A 300 -0.40 11.81 -4.25
C ALA A 300 0.69 11.11 -3.44
N ALA A 301 1.96 11.32 -3.78
CA ALA A 301 3.09 10.78 -3.03
C ALA A 301 3.17 11.32 -1.60
N ILE A 302 2.94 12.63 -1.42
CA ILE A 302 2.87 13.27 -0.10
C ILE A 302 1.76 12.67 0.75
N SER A 303 0.57 12.50 0.20
CA SER A 303 -0.58 11.88 0.87
C SER A 303 -0.29 10.44 1.29
N SER A 304 0.23 9.60 0.37
CA SER A 304 0.57 8.21 0.69
C SER A 304 1.66 8.14 1.78
N THR A 305 2.71 8.96 1.68
CA THR A 305 3.74 9.07 2.73
C THR A 305 3.14 9.43 4.09
N ASN A 306 2.20 10.39 4.12
CA ASN A 306 1.52 10.80 5.34
C ASN A 306 0.76 9.64 5.99
N SER A 307 0.00 8.88 5.18
CA SER A 307 -0.72 7.69 5.63
C SER A 307 0.22 6.58 6.15
N PHE A 308 1.37 6.40 5.51
CA PHE A 308 2.34 5.37 5.91
C PHE A 308 3.06 5.73 7.21
N ILE A 309 3.46 7.00 7.40
CA ILE A 309 4.03 7.50 8.66
C ILE A 309 3.03 7.31 9.82
N TYR A 310 1.77 7.71 9.58
CA TYR A 310 0.69 7.57 10.56
C TYR A 310 0.46 6.11 10.97
N SER A 311 0.38 5.22 9.97
CA SER A 311 0.17 3.79 10.17
C SER A 311 1.36 3.14 10.89
N ALA A 312 2.59 3.44 10.48
CA ALA A 312 3.81 2.94 11.11
C ALA A 312 3.91 3.34 12.60
N GLY A 313 3.66 4.62 12.90
CA GLY A 313 3.70 5.11 14.28
C GLY A 313 2.67 4.44 15.19
N ARG A 314 1.43 4.29 14.72
CA ARG A 314 0.36 3.63 15.48
C ARG A 314 0.60 2.14 15.66
N LEU A 315 1.07 1.47 14.63
CA LEU A 315 1.35 0.04 14.68
C LEU A 315 2.50 -0.26 15.64
N LEU A 316 3.60 0.50 15.55
CA LEU A 316 4.73 0.35 16.46
C LEU A 316 4.33 0.60 17.93
N PHE A 317 3.50 1.62 18.18
CA PHE A 317 2.92 1.88 19.48
C PHE A 317 2.08 0.68 19.96
N SER A 318 1.17 0.17 19.13
CA SER A 318 0.27 -0.93 19.49
C SER A 318 1.04 -2.21 19.86
N ILE A 319 2.08 -2.57 19.09
CA ILE A 319 2.91 -3.74 19.35
C ILE A 319 3.65 -3.61 20.70
N ASN A 320 4.04 -2.39 21.07
CA ASN A 320 4.85 -2.09 22.26
C ASN A 320 4.02 -1.61 23.47
N TYR A 321 2.70 -1.53 23.34
CA TYR A 321 1.83 -1.12 24.43
C TYR A 321 1.95 -2.08 25.62
N ASN A 322 2.15 -1.53 26.83
CA ASN A 322 2.42 -2.31 28.05
C ASN A 322 3.68 -3.21 27.99
N GLY A 323 4.64 -2.86 27.14
CA GLY A 323 5.90 -3.59 27.03
C GLY A 323 6.72 -3.53 28.32
N LYS A 324 7.30 -4.68 28.72
CA LYS A 324 8.05 -4.83 29.99
C LYS A 324 9.47 -4.26 29.96
N ASN A 325 10.10 -4.15 28.78
CA ASN A 325 11.46 -3.64 28.66
C ASN A 325 11.48 -2.10 28.44
N LYS A 326 12.61 -1.44 28.69
CA LYS A 326 12.75 0.02 28.61
C LYS A 326 12.40 0.58 27.22
N ILE A 327 12.82 -0.08 26.14
CA ILE A 327 12.57 0.34 24.77
C ILE A 327 11.08 0.21 24.45
N SER A 328 10.49 -0.95 24.71
CA SER A 328 9.08 -1.22 24.48
C SER A 328 8.20 -0.26 25.29
N ASN A 329 8.53 -0.03 26.58
CA ASN A 329 7.82 0.94 27.41
C ASN A 329 7.95 2.38 26.86
N HIS A 330 9.09 2.76 26.28
CA HIS A 330 9.26 4.10 25.69
C HIS A 330 8.45 4.26 24.40
N LEU A 331 8.44 3.25 23.53
CA LEU A 331 7.68 3.26 22.26
C LEU A 331 6.17 3.08 22.48
N GLY A 332 5.77 2.38 23.55
CA GLY A 332 4.37 2.13 23.92
C GLY A 332 3.71 3.25 24.75
N LYS A 333 4.30 4.46 24.81
CA LYS A 333 3.72 5.61 25.54
C LYS A 333 3.00 6.57 24.62
N LEU A 334 1.85 7.07 25.11
CA LEU A 334 1.14 8.21 24.52
C LEU A 334 1.60 9.51 25.18
N ASP A 335 1.64 10.60 24.40
CA ASP A 335 1.85 11.93 24.92
C ASP A 335 0.57 12.49 25.59
N HIS A 336 0.63 13.74 26.07
CA HIS A 336 -0.53 14.43 26.70
C HIS A 336 -1.70 14.66 25.71
N ARG A 337 -1.45 14.60 24.39
CA ARG A 337 -2.46 14.71 23.33
C ARG A 337 -2.99 13.35 22.88
N GLN A 338 -2.61 12.28 23.56
CA GLN A 338 -2.92 10.89 23.19
C GLN A 338 -2.35 10.47 21.82
N LEU A 339 -1.20 11.02 21.46
CA LEU A 339 -0.47 10.66 20.25
C LEU A 339 0.74 9.76 20.59
N PRO A 340 1.07 8.77 19.75
CA PRO A 340 2.24 7.89 19.93
C PRO A 340 3.52 8.58 19.45
N LYS A 341 3.88 9.72 20.06
CA LYS A 341 4.98 10.59 19.62
C LYS A 341 6.29 9.84 19.43
N ASN A 342 6.68 9.02 20.39
CA ASN A 342 7.98 8.33 20.35
C ASN A 342 8.03 7.31 19.20
N ALA A 343 6.96 6.57 18.99
CA ALA A 343 6.86 5.61 17.88
C ALA A 343 6.82 6.32 16.51
N LEU A 344 6.13 7.46 16.40
CA LEU A 344 6.12 8.29 15.18
C LEU A 344 7.52 8.82 14.85
N VAL A 345 8.21 9.44 15.82
CA VAL A 345 9.55 9.99 15.61
C VAL A 345 10.53 8.89 15.23
N PHE A 346 10.52 7.76 15.97
CA PHE A 346 11.42 6.63 15.69
C PHE A 346 11.19 6.07 14.28
N SER A 347 9.93 5.84 13.88
CA SER A 347 9.59 5.38 12.53
C SER A 347 10.05 6.38 11.46
N THR A 348 9.83 7.69 11.68
CA THR A 348 10.20 8.74 10.72
C THR A 348 11.72 8.87 10.55
N VAL A 349 12.49 8.72 11.64
CA VAL A 349 13.96 8.70 11.57
C VAL A 349 14.47 7.55 10.71
N LEU A 350 13.84 6.36 10.80
CA LEU A 350 14.20 5.24 9.95
C LEU A 350 13.82 5.49 8.48
N ILE A 351 12.67 6.11 8.22
CA ILE A 351 12.28 6.49 6.85
C ILE A 351 13.28 7.50 6.26
N ALA A 352 13.83 8.40 7.07
CA ALA A 352 14.84 9.38 6.64
C ALA A 352 16.16 8.74 6.15
N LEU A 353 16.35 7.44 6.30
CA LEU A 353 17.47 6.71 5.69
C LEU A 353 17.27 6.46 4.18
N ALA A 354 16.06 6.59 3.65
CA ALA A 354 15.77 6.37 2.23
C ALA A 354 16.63 7.22 1.28
N PRO A 355 16.83 8.53 1.52
CA PRO A 355 17.72 9.36 0.71
C PRO A 355 19.16 8.84 0.63
N LEU A 356 19.65 8.22 1.70
CA LEU A 356 20.98 7.62 1.70
C LEU A 356 21.07 6.42 0.75
N LEU A 357 19.99 5.66 0.60
CA LEU A 357 19.96 4.53 -0.34
C LEU A 357 20.13 4.99 -1.79
N ASN A 358 19.64 6.18 -2.15
CA ASN A 358 19.83 6.77 -3.48
C ASN A 358 21.30 7.04 -3.82
N LEU A 359 22.17 7.22 -2.81
CA LEU A 359 23.60 7.43 -3.03
C LEU A 359 24.31 6.12 -3.43
N PHE A 360 23.79 4.98 -3.01
CA PHE A 360 24.42 3.67 -3.21
C PHE A 360 23.73 2.81 -4.26
N LEU A 361 22.44 3.02 -4.51
CA LEU A 361 21.62 2.23 -5.43
C LEU A 361 21.19 3.08 -6.62
N LYS A 362 21.59 2.66 -7.83
CA LYS A 362 21.19 3.35 -9.08
C LYS A 362 19.67 3.40 -9.31
N ASP A 363 18.96 2.41 -8.79
CA ASP A 363 17.50 2.27 -8.92
C ASP A 363 16.88 1.96 -7.55
N ALA A 364 17.03 2.91 -6.62
CA ALA A 364 16.57 2.75 -5.25
C ALA A 364 15.06 2.56 -5.16
N PHE A 365 14.26 3.23 -6.01
CA PHE A 365 12.82 3.09 -6.02
C PHE A 365 12.39 1.65 -6.32
N THR A 366 12.94 1.04 -7.36
CA THR A 366 12.64 -0.36 -7.72
C THR A 366 13.09 -1.34 -6.62
N PHE A 367 14.27 -1.12 -6.04
CA PHE A 367 14.75 -1.98 -4.95
C PHE A 367 13.86 -1.90 -3.70
N ILE A 368 13.50 -0.69 -3.27
CA ILE A 368 12.69 -0.46 -2.08
C ILE A 368 11.25 -0.98 -2.31
N SER A 369 10.67 -0.71 -3.49
CA SER A 369 9.33 -1.21 -3.83
C SER A 369 9.29 -2.74 -3.93
N ALA A 370 10.34 -3.38 -4.44
CA ALA A 370 10.46 -4.84 -4.46
C ALA A 370 10.58 -5.43 -3.05
N THR A 371 11.31 -4.75 -2.15
CA THR A 371 11.41 -5.15 -0.74
C THR A 371 10.05 -5.06 -0.04
N ALA A 372 9.31 -3.97 -0.24
CA ALA A 372 7.96 -3.81 0.28
C ALA A 372 7.02 -4.91 -0.27
N THR A 373 7.01 -5.15 -1.59
CA THR A 373 6.23 -6.22 -2.23
C THR A 373 6.53 -7.58 -1.59
N SER A 374 7.80 -7.89 -1.38
CA SER A 374 8.23 -9.17 -0.80
C SER A 374 7.68 -9.37 0.61
N MET A 375 7.73 -8.33 1.44
CA MET A 375 7.19 -8.38 2.81
C MET A 375 5.67 -8.52 2.81
N PHE A 376 4.96 -7.80 1.94
CA PHE A 376 3.52 -7.90 1.86
C PHE A 376 3.04 -9.25 1.35
N LEU A 377 3.74 -9.88 0.41
CA LEU A 377 3.43 -11.25 -0.01
C LEU A 377 3.53 -12.25 1.16
N LEU A 378 4.53 -12.10 2.04
CA LEU A 378 4.64 -12.91 3.25
C LEU A 378 3.48 -12.63 4.22
N ILE A 379 3.18 -11.36 4.49
CA ILE A 379 2.09 -10.95 5.39
C ILE A 379 0.74 -11.45 4.88
N TRP A 380 0.44 -11.25 3.60
CA TRP A 380 -0.82 -11.68 2.99
C TRP A 380 -0.96 -13.20 2.97
N SER A 381 0.15 -13.94 2.78
CA SER A 381 0.16 -15.40 2.91
C SER A 381 -0.20 -15.83 4.34
N ILE A 382 0.38 -15.18 5.36
CA ILE A 382 0.06 -15.44 6.77
C ILE A 382 -1.41 -15.12 7.07
N MET A 383 -1.96 -14.04 6.49
CA MET A 383 -3.37 -13.67 6.66
C MET A 383 -4.30 -14.75 6.12
N ILE A 384 -4.03 -15.30 4.93
CA ILE A 384 -4.82 -16.41 4.35
C ILE A 384 -4.72 -17.67 5.21
N VAL A 385 -3.53 -18.04 5.67
CA VAL A 385 -3.34 -19.19 6.57
C VAL A 385 -4.12 -18.98 7.89
N THR A 386 -4.15 -17.76 8.40
CA THR A 386 -4.94 -17.39 9.58
C THR A 386 -6.43 -17.60 9.32
N HIS A 387 -6.94 -17.14 8.17
CA HIS A 387 -8.34 -17.31 7.79
C HIS A 387 -8.70 -18.80 7.63
N MET A 388 -7.84 -19.59 6.97
CA MET A 388 -8.03 -21.06 6.88
C MET A 388 -8.10 -21.71 8.26
N THR A 389 -7.25 -21.28 9.21
CA THR A 389 -7.23 -21.80 10.58
C THR A 389 -8.48 -21.40 11.36
N TYR A 390 -8.91 -20.14 11.24
CA TYR A 390 -10.17 -19.63 11.77
C TYR A 390 -11.35 -20.46 11.32
N ARG A 391 -11.49 -20.66 10.01
CA ARG A 391 -12.59 -21.43 9.40
C ARG A 391 -12.62 -22.90 9.82
N LYS A 392 -11.44 -23.50 10.11
CA LYS A 392 -11.36 -24.88 10.64
C LYS A 392 -11.81 -24.98 12.10
N LYS A 393 -11.53 -23.94 12.90
CA LYS A 393 -11.82 -23.94 14.35
C LYS A 393 -13.21 -23.41 14.70
N THR A 394 -13.80 -22.59 13.84
CA THR A 394 -15.10 -21.93 14.11
C THR A 394 -16.27 -22.73 13.55
N PRO A 395 -17.29 -23.05 14.37
CA PRO A 395 -18.51 -23.71 13.91
C PRO A 395 -19.25 -22.91 12.84
N LYS A 396 -19.91 -23.60 11.90
CA LYS A 396 -20.58 -22.94 10.77
C LYS A 396 -21.68 -21.93 11.15
N ASN A 397 -22.34 -22.15 12.29
CA ASN A 397 -23.39 -21.28 12.85
C ASN A 397 -22.86 -20.00 13.47
N GLU A 398 -21.56 -19.94 13.81
CA GLU A 398 -20.91 -18.77 14.41
C GLU A 398 -20.23 -17.88 13.38
N LEU A 399 -20.17 -18.33 12.12
CA LEU A 399 -19.55 -17.56 11.05
C LEU A 399 -20.39 -16.31 10.71
N PRO A 400 -19.75 -15.17 10.41
CA PRO A 400 -20.46 -13.95 10.02
C PRO A 400 -21.21 -14.14 8.68
N THR A 401 -22.16 -13.27 8.39
CA THR A 401 -22.91 -13.28 7.11
C THR A 401 -22.01 -12.94 5.92
N PHE A 402 -21.04 -12.04 6.12
CA PHE A 402 -20.02 -11.69 5.13
C PHE A 402 -18.92 -12.75 5.14
N ARG A 403 -18.84 -13.55 4.09
CA ARG A 403 -17.94 -14.71 4.01
C ARG A 403 -17.09 -14.69 2.76
N MET A 404 -15.92 -15.33 2.85
CA MET A 404 -15.10 -15.69 1.70
C MET A 404 -15.89 -16.65 0.79
N PRO A 405 -16.12 -16.31 -0.50
CA PRO A 405 -16.82 -17.20 -1.41
C PRO A 405 -15.98 -18.46 -1.72
N LEU A 406 -16.64 -19.57 -2.02
CA LEU A 406 -16.02 -20.82 -2.48
C LEU A 406 -14.94 -21.39 -1.54
N TYR A 407 -15.02 -21.11 -0.22
CA TYR A 407 -14.10 -21.71 0.74
C TYR A 407 -14.19 -23.27 0.71
N PRO A 408 -13.07 -24.02 0.75
CA PRO A 408 -11.67 -23.60 0.92
C PRO A 408 -10.92 -23.31 -0.40
N ILE A 409 -11.55 -23.51 -1.56
CA ILE A 409 -10.88 -23.43 -2.88
C ILE A 409 -10.30 -22.04 -3.11
N SER A 410 -11.04 -21.00 -2.77
CA SER A 410 -10.60 -19.61 -2.95
C SER A 410 -9.36 -19.27 -2.08
N ASP A 411 -9.32 -19.72 -0.82
CA ASP A 411 -8.14 -19.51 0.03
C ASP A 411 -6.92 -20.23 -0.51
N ILE A 412 -7.08 -21.47 -0.97
CA ILE A 412 -6.01 -22.27 -1.56
C ILE A 412 -5.51 -21.59 -2.84
N ALA A 413 -6.40 -21.10 -3.70
CA ALA A 413 -6.04 -20.41 -4.93
C ALA A 413 -5.24 -19.12 -4.66
N VAL A 414 -5.67 -18.31 -3.66
CA VAL A 414 -4.94 -17.09 -3.24
C VAL A 414 -3.57 -17.45 -2.70
N LEU A 415 -3.46 -18.48 -1.86
CA LEU A 415 -2.18 -18.90 -1.29
C LEU A 415 -1.22 -19.41 -2.38
N ILE A 416 -1.70 -20.22 -3.32
CA ILE A 416 -0.92 -20.68 -4.48
C ILE A 416 -0.45 -19.50 -5.31
N PHE A 417 -1.31 -18.51 -5.57
CA PHE A 417 -0.92 -17.29 -6.29
C PHE A 417 0.20 -16.55 -5.57
N PHE A 418 0.11 -16.33 -4.25
CA PHE A 418 1.17 -15.63 -3.51
C PHE A 418 2.47 -16.43 -3.48
N ILE A 419 2.42 -17.74 -3.29
CA ILE A 419 3.60 -18.63 -3.36
C ILE A 419 4.24 -18.57 -4.75
N ALA A 420 3.43 -18.61 -5.83
CA ALA A 420 3.93 -18.47 -7.18
C ALA A 420 4.64 -17.12 -7.39
N MET A 421 4.08 -16.02 -6.86
CA MET A 421 4.73 -14.71 -6.93
C MET A 421 6.03 -14.65 -6.13
N ILE A 422 6.10 -15.25 -4.95
CA ILE A 422 7.34 -15.39 -4.17
C ILE A 422 8.41 -16.13 -4.98
N ILE A 423 8.03 -17.24 -5.64
CA ILE A 423 8.93 -18.01 -6.51
C ILE A 423 9.42 -17.15 -7.69
N VAL A 424 8.53 -16.41 -8.33
CA VAL A 424 8.88 -15.46 -9.40
C VAL A 424 9.92 -14.45 -8.93
N LEU A 425 9.72 -13.82 -7.77
CA LEU A 425 10.67 -12.86 -7.21
C LEU A 425 12.03 -13.50 -6.87
N LEU A 426 12.06 -14.76 -6.48
CA LEU A 426 13.32 -15.49 -6.22
C LEU A 426 14.07 -15.87 -7.50
N ILE A 427 13.37 -16.16 -8.59
CA ILE A 427 13.97 -16.56 -9.87
C ILE A 427 14.67 -15.36 -10.54
N PHE A 428 14.02 -14.18 -10.54
CA PHE A 428 14.55 -13.02 -11.25
C PHE A 428 15.61 -12.26 -10.42
N PRO A 429 16.85 -12.07 -10.98
CA PRO A 429 17.97 -11.47 -10.22
C PRO A 429 17.64 -10.10 -9.61
N ASN A 430 16.90 -9.25 -10.32
CA ASN A 430 16.56 -7.90 -9.87
C ASN A 430 15.70 -7.87 -8.61
N TYR A 431 14.93 -8.95 -8.33
CA TYR A 431 14.01 -9.04 -7.20
C TYR A 431 14.46 -10.04 -6.14
N ARG A 432 15.48 -10.88 -6.46
CA ARG A 432 15.96 -11.95 -5.60
C ARG A 432 16.49 -11.43 -4.25
N ILE A 433 17.33 -10.38 -4.29
CA ILE A 433 17.90 -9.80 -3.05
C ILE A 433 16.80 -9.20 -2.17
N PRO A 434 15.88 -8.35 -2.68
CA PRO A 434 14.71 -7.91 -1.92
C PRO A 434 13.91 -9.06 -1.29
N MET A 435 13.63 -10.14 -2.02
CA MET A 435 12.85 -11.26 -1.51
C MET A 435 13.61 -12.06 -0.44
N ILE A 436 14.90 -12.33 -0.64
CA ILE A 436 15.74 -13.02 0.35
C ILE A 436 15.85 -12.15 1.61
N SER A 437 16.08 -10.85 1.48
CA SER A 437 16.18 -9.96 2.64
C SER A 437 14.88 -9.91 3.45
N ALA A 438 13.72 -9.89 2.81
CA ALA A 438 12.43 -9.99 3.49
C ALA A 438 12.28 -11.32 4.25
N GLY A 439 12.69 -12.44 3.66
CA GLY A 439 12.69 -13.74 4.30
C GLY A 439 13.64 -13.83 5.50
N ILE A 440 14.84 -13.26 5.38
CA ILE A 440 15.82 -13.19 6.49
C ILE A 440 15.25 -12.34 7.63
N ILE A 441 14.73 -11.15 7.33
CA ILE A 441 14.11 -10.26 8.34
C ILE A 441 12.99 -11.01 9.07
N PHE A 442 12.11 -11.68 8.33
CA PHE A 442 11.02 -12.46 8.91
C PHE A 442 11.55 -13.56 9.85
N THR A 443 12.53 -14.35 9.40
CA THR A 443 13.11 -15.44 10.18
C THR A 443 13.79 -14.93 11.44
N VAL A 444 14.57 -13.85 11.35
CA VAL A 444 15.24 -13.21 12.50
C VAL A 444 14.20 -12.71 13.51
N LEU A 445 13.13 -12.07 13.04
CA LEU A 445 12.04 -11.60 13.91
C LEU A 445 11.32 -12.77 14.61
N VAL A 446 11.09 -13.90 13.92
CA VAL A 446 10.52 -15.12 14.53
C VAL A 446 11.42 -15.62 15.65
N CYS A 447 12.73 -15.73 15.40
CA CYS A 447 13.69 -16.18 16.40
C CYS A 447 13.70 -15.25 17.63
N ILE A 448 13.80 -13.94 17.41
CA ILE A 448 13.83 -12.95 18.51
C ILE A 448 12.54 -13.01 19.34
N THR A 449 11.38 -13.00 18.69
CA THR A 449 10.09 -13.02 19.40
C THR A 449 9.87 -14.32 20.17
N HIS A 450 10.30 -15.46 19.61
CA HIS A 450 10.23 -16.75 20.28
C HIS A 450 11.09 -16.78 21.54
N PHE A 451 12.35 -16.32 21.46
CA PHE A 451 13.27 -16.27 22.61
C PHE A 451 12.77 -15.32 23.71
N ILE A 452 12.23 -14.15 23.36
CA ILE A 452 11.68 -13.20 24.33
C ILE A 452 10.49 -13.82 25.08
N GLN A 453 9.59 -14.50 24.36
CA GLN A 453 8.42 -15.13 24.97
C GLN A 453 8.82 -16.30 25.90
N LYS A 454 9.81 -17.10 25.52
CA LYS A 454 10.31 -18.20 26.36
C LYS A 454 10.94 -17.72 27.67
N LYS A 455 11.50 -16.50 27.72
CA LYS A 455 12.02 -15.89 28.95
C LYS A 455 10.93 -15.23 29.82
N SER A 456 9.74 -15.01 29.28
CA SER A 456 8.63 -14.31 29.94
C SER A 456 7.58 -15.27 30.54
N ASN A 457 7.62 -16.54 30.16
CA ASN A 457 6.91 -17.67 30.77
C ASN A 457 7.84 -18.37 31.79
#